data_7ca827e362432936fc179b599a0e065b
#
_entry.id   7ca827e362432936fc179b599a0e065b
#
_cell.length_a   1.000
_cell.length_b   1.000
_cell.length_c   1.000
_cell.angle_alpha   90.00
_cell.angle_beta   90.00
_cell.angle_gamma   90.00
#
_symmetry.space_group_name_H-M   'P 1'
#
loop_
_entity.id
_entity.type
_entity.pdbx_description
1 polymer ?
#
loop_
_entity_poly.entity_id
_entity_poly.type
_entity_poly.pdbx_seq_one_letter_code
_entity_poly.pdbx_strand_id
1 'polypeptide(L)'
;MVANSISVKVSSAYPRDVGLGRIRISLKNMKKLGISKGAVVEINGKKKSVAKCFPFPASEKNKSGARVDGVTRFNCGSKENDSVTIRKIQTKIAVWIHLEPLAPVPPIDVRYINDCINGISFSKSDKIILPYFGDALYFKISKTYPAGPVTISDDTTFVISYWDYSNEKKTEQSGLSKEEIDEREWMQNITIRRLRTGKL
;
A
#
# COMPACT_ATOMS: atom_id res chain seq x y z
N MET A 1 29.83 -0.69 6.72
CA MET A 1 29.33 0.26 5.71
C MET A 1 27.81 0.16 5.65
N VAL A 2 27.11 1.29 5.55
CA VAL A 2 25.66 1.35 5.30
C VAL A 2 25.44 1.19 3.80
N ALA A 3 24.58 0.25 3.40
CA ALA A 3 24.25 0.03 2.00
C ALA A 3 23.14 1.00 1.56
N ASN A 4 23.25 1.55 0.36
CA ASN A 4 22.21 2.41 -0.20
C ASN A 4 20.90 1.66 -0.48
N SER A 5 21.00 0.35 -0.74
CA SER A 5 19.84 -0.52 -1.00
C SER A 5 20.19 -1.99 -0.73
N ILE A 6 19.15 -2.80 -0.60
CA ILE A 6 19.24 -4.26 -0.50
C ILE A 6 18.23 -4.91 -1.45
N SER A 7 18.56 -6.08 -1.97
CA SER A 7 17.60 -6.91 -2.73
C SER A 7 17.13 -8.06 -1.85
N VAL A 8 15.82 -8.31 -1.85
CA VAL A 8 15.17 -9.35 -1.04
C VAL A 8 14.00 -9.97 -1.78
N LYS A 9 13.72 -11.25 -1.52
CA LYS A 9 12.50 -11.92 -1.99
C LYS A 9 11.32 -11.53 -1.11
N VAL A 10 10.17 -11.30 -1.72
CA VAL A 10 8.91 -10.95 -1.04
C VAL A 10 8.09 -12.19 -0.72
N SER A 11 7.48 -12.20 0.45
CA SER A 11 6.47 -13.18 0.87
C SER A 11 5.28 -12.47 1.52
N SER A 12 4.19 -13.21 1.75
CA SER A 12 2.96 -12.67 2.34
C SER A 12 3.20 -12.10 3.75
N ALA A 13 2.54 -10.98 4.05
CA ALA A 13 2.56 -10.35 5.36
C ALA A 13 1.95 -11.23 6.45
N TYR A 14 2.29 -10.95 7.69
CA TYR A 14 1.52 -11.51 8.81
C TYR A 14 0.11 -10.91 8.82
N PRO A 15 -0.91 -11.66 9.26
CA PRO A 15 -2.29 -11.15 9.32
C PRO A 15 -2.42 -9.79 9.99
N ARG A 16 -1.69 -9.58 11.09
CA ARG A 16 -1.68 -8.31 11.86
C ARG A 16 -1.06 -7.10 11.15
N ASP A 17 -0.37 -7.30 10.03
CA ASP A 17 0.28 -6.22 9.28
C ASP A 17 -0.46 -5.89 7.96
N VAL A 18 -1.51 -6.65 7.63
CA VAL A 18 -2.29 -6.45 6.40
C VAL A 18 -3.03 -5.11 6.45
N GLY A 19 -2.89 -4.30 5.40
CA GLY A 19 -3.52 -2.99 5.27
C GLY A 19 -2.86 -1.86 6.09
N LEU A 20 -1.73 -2.13 6.76
CA LEU A 20 -1.04 -1.15 7.59
C LEU A 20 0.19 -0.51 6.92
N GLY A 21 0.37 -0.71 5.60
CA GLY A 21 1.52 -0.15 4.89
C GLY A 21 2.87 -0.55 5.51
N ARG A 22 3.01 -1.83 5.90
CA ARG A 22 4.19 -2.34 6.60
C ARG A 22 4.97 -3.33 5.78
N ILE A 23 6.30 -3.21 5.86
CA ILE A 23 7.24 -4.22 5.39
C ILE A 23 8.06 -4.74 6.57
N ARG A 24 8.25 -6.06 6.67
CA ARG A 24 9.15 -6.65 7.65
C ARG A 24 10.35 -7.29 6.98
N ILE A 25 11.52 -6.99 7.52
CA ILE A 25 12.81 -7.56 7.09
C ILE A 25 13.63 -7.96 8.32
N SER A 26 14.73 -8.68 8.11
CA SER A 26 15.62 -9.06 9.21
C SER A 26 16.32 -7.83 9.83
N LEU A 27 16.64 -7.90 11.12
CA LEU A 27 17.45 -6.89 11.81
C LEU A 27 18.79 -6.66 11.11
N LYS A 28 19.38 -7.73 10.55
CA LYS A 28 20.63 -7.65 9.75
C LYS A 28 20.45 -6.72 8.55
N ASN A 29 19.33 -6.84 7.84
CA ASN A 29 19.01 -6.00 6.68
C ASN A 29 18.68 -4.56 7.09
N MET A 30 17.97 -4.36 8.21
CA MET A 30 17.74 -3.02 8.75
C MET A 30 19.07 -2.32 9.11
N LYS A 31 19.99 -3.03 9.77
CA LYS A 31 21.33 -2.50 10.07
C LYS A 31 22.12 -2.16 8.80
N LYS A 32 22.05 -3.03 7.76
CA LYS A 32 22.68 -2.74 6.46
C LYS A 32 22.16 -1.46 5.82
N LEU A 33 20.85 -1.18 5.93
CA LEU A 33 20.23 0.04 5.40
C LEU A 33 20.40 1.27 6.31
N GLY A 34 20.93 1.09 7.51
CA GLY A 34 21.04 2.18 8.50
C GLY A 34 19.67 2.74 8.90
N ILE A 35 18.68 1.85 9.10
CA ILE A 35 17.32 2.24 9.45
C ILE A 35 16.90 1.67 10.80
N SER A 36 16.05 2.42 11.50
CA SER A 36 15.36 2.01 12.73
C SER A 36 13.95 1.48 12.45
N LYS A 37 13.34 0.87 13.46
CA LYS A 37 11.93 0.44 13.42
C LYS A 37 11.03 1.65 13.10
N GLY A 38 10.13 1.48 12.14
CA GLY A 38 9.19 2.52 11.69
C GLY A 38 9.76 3.48 10.63
N ALA A 39 11.04 3.39 10.28
CA ALA A 39 11.59 4.16 9.17
C ALA A 39 10.88 3.83 7.86
N VAL A 40 10.68 4.83 7.01
CA VAL A 40 10.06 4.62 5.70
C VAL A 40 11.11 4.15 4.70
N VAL A 41 10.71 3.18 3.91
CA VAL A 41 11.53 2.64 2.81
C VAL A 41 10.76 2.66 1.51
N GLU A 42 11.47 2.88 0.41
CA GLU A 42 10.96 2.66 -0.94
C GLU A 42 11.14 1.18 -1.29
N ILE A 43 10.11 0.59 -1.84
CA ILE A 43 10.10 -0.77 -2.39
C ILE A 43 10.02 -0.64 -3.90
N ASN A 44 11.06 -1.10 -4.59
CA ASN A 44 11.18 -1.01 -6.04
C ASN A 44 11.10 -2.42 -6.63
N GLY A 45 9.94 -2.75 -7.18
CA GLY A 45 9.68 -3.92 -8.02
C GLY A 45 9.58 -3.48 -9.49
N LYS A 46 8.50 -3.85 -10.18
CA LYS A 46 8.17 -3.29 -11.52
C LYS A 46 7.69 -1.84 -11.42
N LYS A 47 7.10 -1.47 -10.28
CA LYS A 47 6.66 -0.12 -9.92
C LYS A 47 7.34 0.25 -8.59
N LYS A 48 7.19 1.50 -8.16
CA LYS A 48 7.70 1.98 -6.88
C LYS A 48 6.55 2.25 -5.93
N SER A 49 6.69 1.83 -4.69
CA SER A 49 5.80 2.17 -3.60
C SER A 49 6.60 2.33 -2.31
N VAL A 50 5.95 2.69 -1.22
CA VAL A 50 6.60 2.94 0.06
C VAL A 50 5.91 2.19 1.19
N ALA A 51 6.66 1.87 2.25
CA ALA A 51 6.11 1.26 3.45
C ALA A 51 6.96 1.59 4.68
N LYS A 52 6.37 1.51 5.87
CA LYS A 52 7.12 1.56 7.13
C LYS A 52 7.78 0.21 7.41
N CYS A 53 9.08 0.26 7.70
CA CYS A 53 9.91 -0.92 7.90
C CYS A 53 9.95 -1.36 9.36
N PHE A 54 9.73 -2.65 9.60
CA PHE A 54 9.76 -3.27 10.92
C PHE A 54 10.62 -4.54 10.90
N PRO A 55 11.20 -4.95 12.04
CA PRO A 55 11.88 -6.23 12.13
C PRO A 55 10.89 -7.39 12.11
N PHE A 56 11.37 -8.57 11.73
CA PHE A 56 10.65 -9.81 12.00
C PHE A 56 10.42 -9.99 13.50
N PRO A 57 9.35 -10.72 13.91
CA PRO A 57 9.16 -11.12 15.30
C PRO A 57 10.39 -11.88 15.83
N ALA A 58 10.61 -11.84 17.13
CA ALA A 58 11.75 -12.51 17.77
C ALA A 58 11.80 -14.02 17.48
N SER A 59 10.64 -14.68 17.36
CA SER A 59 10.50 -16.09 16.97
C SER A 59 11.00 -16.39 15.54
N GLU A 60 11.13 -15.37 14.69
CA GLU A 60 11.51 -15.52 13.28
C GLU A 60 12.73 -14.67 12.92
N LYS A 61 13.55 -14.29 13.90
CA LYS A 61 14.72 -13.41 13.72
C LYS A 61 15.72 -13.86 12.65
N ASN A 62 15.78 -15.16 12.38
CA ASN A 62 16.71 -15.75 11.40
C ASN A 62 16.13 -15.88 9.98
N LYS A 63 14.85 -15.49 9.77
CA LYS A 63 14.27 -15.54 8.44
C LYS A 63 14.91 -14.51 7.51
N SER A 64 15.03 -14.90 6.25
CA SER A 64 15.48 -14.04 5.15
C SER A 64 14.28 -13.49 4.36
N GLY A 65 14.53 -12.54 3.45
CA GLY A 65 13.51 -11.95 2.60
C GLY A 65 12.77 -10.79 3.27
N ALA A 66 11.60 -10.47 2.73
CA ALA A 66 10.69 -9.44 3.22
C ALA A 66 9.26 -9.97 3.26
N ARG A 67 8.49 -9.57 4.27
CA ARG A 67 7.05 -9.81 4.32
C ARG A 67 6.29 -8.54 4.04
N VAL A 68 5.41 -8.60 3.04
CA VAL A 68 4.65 -7.45 2.52
C VAL A 68 3.24 -7.88 2.21
N ASP A 69 2.24 -7.05 2.51
CA ASP A 69 0.85 -7.35 2.21
C ASP A 69 0.54 -7.28 0.70
N GLY A 70 -0.64 -7.79 0.33
CA GLY A 70 -1.07 -7.86 -1.07
C GLY A 70 -1.20 -6.48 -1.72
N VAL A 71 -1.68 -5.48 -0.97
CA VAL A 71 -1.86 -4.11 -1.46
C VAL A 71 -0.51 -3.48 -1.78
N THR A 72 0.43 -3.56 -0.85
CA THR A 72 1.77 -3.01 -1.03
C THR A 72 2.53 -3.75 -2.14
N ARG A 73 2.38 -5.09 -2.26
CA ARG A 73 2.95 -5.84 -3.40
C ARG A 73 2.38 -5.39 -4.73
N PHE A 74 1.06 -5.19 -4.80
CA PHE A 74 0.41 -4.68 -6.00
C PHE A 74 0.95 -3.28 -6.36
N ASN A 75 1.05 -2.38 -5.39
CA ASN A 75 1.53 -1.02 -5.58
C ASN A 75 2.98 -0.98 -6.08
N CYS A 76 3.85 -1.84 -5.60
CA CYS A 76 5.22 -1.94 -6.11
C CYS A 76 5.37 -2.88 -7.33
N GLY A 77 4.27 -3.44 -7.85
CA GLY A 77 4.28 -4.31 -9.02
C GLY A 77 5.06 -5.60 -8.81
N SER A 78 4.96 -6.23 -7.63
CA SER A 78 5.59 -7.51 -7.32
C SER A 78 4.58 -8.59 -6.95
N LYS A 79 4.92 -9.83 -7.25
CA LYS A 79 4.20 -11.03 -6.82
C LYS A 79 4.93 -11.70 -5.65
N GLU A 80 4.31 -12.69 -5.04
CA GLU A 80 4.98 -13.52 -4.04
C GLU A 80 6.17 -14.24 -4.66
N ASN A 81 7.29 -14.29 -3.94
CA ASN A 81 8.60 -14.80 -4.35
C ASN A 81 9.38 -13.93 -5.36
N ASP A 82 8.84 -12.82 -5.84
CA ASP A 82 9.62 -11.87 -6.64
C ASP A 82 10.71 -11.22 -5.79
N SER A 83 11.79 -10.80 -6.44
CA SER A 83 12.83 -9.98 -5.84
C SER A 83 12.51 -8.51 -6.00
N VAL A 84 12.61 -7.76 -4.89
CA VAL A 84 12.46 -6.30 -4.88
C VAL A 84 13.69 -5.65 -4.28
N THR A 85 13.96 -4.40 -4.67
CA THR A 85 15.00 -3.59 -4.07
C THR A 85 14.38 -2.66 -3.03
N ILE A 86 14.97 -2.61 -1.84
CA ILE A 86 14.54 -1.76 -0.74
C ILE A 86 15.63 -0.73 -0.46
N ARG A 87 15.25 0.53 -0.33
CA ARG A 87 16.14 1.61 0.09
C ARG A 87 15.50 2.52 1.12
N LYS A 88 16.30 3.11 1.99
CA LYS A 88 15.86 4.13 2.92
C LYS A 88 15.42 5.38 2.16
N ILE A 89 14.30 5.96 2.54
CA ILE A 89 13.85 7.28 2.09
C ILE A 89 13.37 8.13 3.26
N GLN A 90 13.23 9.42 3.01
CA GLN A 90 12.51 10.32 3.88
C GLN A 90 11.18 10.69 3.23
N THR A 91 10.12 10.75 4.03
CA THR A 91 8.81 11.25 3.62
C THR A 91 8.51 12.55 4.34
N LYS A 92 7.71 13.39 3.71
CA LYS A 92 7.10 14.57 4.35
C LYS A 92 5.71 14.21 4.85
N ILE A 93 5.20 14.94 5.81
CA ILE A 93 3.78 14.86 6.18
C ILE A 93 2.95 15.40 5.02
N ALA A 94 1.88 14.68 4.68
CA ALA A 94 0.95 15.12 3.66
C ALA A 94 0.15 16.32 4.18
N VAL A 95 0.15 17.42 3.45
CA VAL A 95 -0.79 18.54 3.68
C VAL A 95 -2.15 18.15 3.11
N TRP A 96 -2.16 17.63 1.88
CA TRP A 96 -3.36 17.04 1.28
C TRP A 96 -2.98 15.90 0.31
N ILE A 97 -3.93 15.00 0.13
CA ILE A 97 -3.89 13.95 -0.89
C ILE A 97 -5.21 13.95 -1.69
N HIS A 98 -5.10 13.61 -2.95
CA HIS A 98 -6.25 13.46 -3.84
C HIS A 98 -6.52 11.98 -4.07
N LEU A 99 -7.71 11.54 -3.70
CA LEU A 99 -8.20 10.17 -3.82
C LEU A 99 -9.17 10.05 -5.00
N GLU A 100 -8.85 9.19 -5.93
CA GLU A 100 -9.73 8.80 -7.02
C GLU A 100 -10.38 7.46 -6.64
N PRO A 101 -11.72 7.37 -6.53
CA PRO A 101 -12.39 6.10 -6.30
C PRO A 101 -12.17 5.17 -7.50
N LEU A 102 -12.00 3.87 -7.25
CA LEU A 102 -11.86 2.82 -8.27
C LEU A 102 -13.17 2.05 -8.48
N ALA A 103 -14.19 2.35 -7.71
CA ALA A 103 -15.55 1.82 -7.77
C ALA A 103 -16.50 2.87 -7.20
N PRO A 104 -17.84 2.75 -7.39
CA PRO A 104 -18.81 3.62 -6.74
C PRO A 104 -18.57 3.68 -5.23
N VAL A 105 -18.56 4.90 -4.68
CA VAL A 105 -18.33 5.14 -3.25
C VAL A 105 -19.53 5.84 -2.66
N PRO A 106 -20.13 5.31 -1.58
CA PRO A 106 -21.19 5.98 -0.85
C PRO A 106 -20.67 7.28 -0.19
N PRO A 107 -21.53 8.17 0.25
CA PRO A 107 -21.11 9.29 1.09
C PRO A 107 -20.30 8.79 2.28
N ILE A 108 -19.08 9.28 2.42
CA ILE A 108 -18.14 8.84 3.47
C ILE A 108 -17.58 10.04 4.23
N ASP A 109 -17.51 9.92 5.56
CA ASP A 109 -16.84 10.92 6.39
C ASP A 109 -15.32 10.82 6.18
N VAL A 110 -14.70 11.93 5.84
CA VAL A 110 -13.24 12.01 5.65
C VAL A 110 -12.46 11.64 6.93
N ARG A 111 -13.05 11.82 8.11
CA ARG A 111 -12.46 11.39 9.38
C ARG A 111 -12.28 9.88 9.42
N TYR A 112 -13.27 9.14 8.93
CA TYR A 112 -13.16 7.68 8.82
C TYR A 112 -12.01 7.26 7.91
N ILE A 113 -11.82 7.96 6.78
CA ILE A 113 -10.68 7.70 5.90
C ILE A 113 -9.37 7.93 6.67
N ASN A 114 -9.27 9.06 7.39
CA ASN A 114 -8.08 9.37 8.18
C ASN A 114 -7.80 8.29 9.23
N ASP A 115 -8.78 7.88 10.00
CA ASP A 115 -8.64 6.83 11.03
C ASP A 115 -8.11 5.52 10.44
N CYS A 116 -8.52 5.17 9.21
CA CYS A 116 -8.08 3.96 8.54
C CYS A 116 -6.62 3.99 8.09
N ILE A 117 -6.10 5.16 7.69
CA ILE A 117 -4.79 5.28 7.04
C ILE A 117 -3.82 6.24 7.72
N ASN A 118 -4.19 6.81 8.86
CA ASN A 118 -3.32 7.66 9.65
C ASN A 118 -1.98 6.96 9.95
N GLY A 119 -0.91 7.70 9.80
CA GLY A 119 0.44 7.20 9.99
C GLY A 119 0.96 6.29 8.86
N ILE A 120 0.17 5.93 7.85
CA ILE A 120 0.65 5.16 6.71
C ILE A 120 1.35 6.08 5.71
N SER A 121 2.35 5.56 5.02
CA SER A 121 3.07 6.28 3.97
C SER A 121 2.65 5.76 2.60
N PHE A 122 2.54 6.69 1.65
CA PHE A 122 2.10 6.41 0.29
C PHE A 122 2.88 7.21 -0.74
N SER A 123 2.86 6.70 -1.97
CA SER A 123 3.32 7.40 -3.17
C SER A 123 2.14 7.69 -4.10
N LYS A 124 2.34 8.63 -5.03
CA LYS A 124 1.42 8.82 -6.15
C LYS A 124 1.21 7.48 -6.88
N SER A 125 -0.01 7.22 -7.30
CA SER A 125 -0.50 5.99 -7.96
C SER A 125 -0.64 4.77 -7.06
N ASP A 126 -0.28 4.85 -5.77
CA ASP A 126 -0.59 3.80 -4.82
C ASP A 126 -2.11 3.63 -4.68
N LYS A 127 -2.55 2.39 -4.58
CA LYS A 127 -3.93 2.04 -4.28
C LYS A 127 -4.07 1.79 -2.79
N ILE A 128 -5.21 2.16 -2.25
CA ILE A 128 -5.59 1.94 -0.87
C ILE A 128 -6.92 1.19 -0.80
N ILE A 129 -7.06 0.40 0.24
CA ILE A 129 -8.29 -0.33 0.54
C ILE A 129 -8.71 0.06 1.95
N LEU A 130 -9.91 0.59 2.07
CA LEU A 130 -10.52 0.94 3.34
C LEU A 130 -11.61 -0.08 3.65
N PRO A 131 -11.63 -0.69 4.85
CA PRO A 131 -12.76 -1.52 5.28
C PRO A 131 -14.02 -0.63 5.37
N TYR A 132 -15.19 -1.17 5.00
CA TYR A 132 -16.44 -0.41 5.06
C TYR A 132 -17.63 -1.36 5.17
N PHE A 133 -18.27 -1.41 6.34
CA PHE A 133 -19.49 -2.19 6.64
C PHE A 133 -19.53 -3.62 6.05
N GLY A 134 -18.46 -4.38 6.27
CA GLY A 134 -18.34 -5.77 5.78
C GLY A 134 -17.85 -5.90 4.34
N ASP A 135 -17.62 -4.78 3.66
CA ASP A 135 -17.03 -4.66 2.33
C ASP A 135 -15.77 -3.78 2.36
N ALA A 136 -15.32 -3.30 1.25
CA ALA A 136 -14.15 -2.42 1.14
C ALA A 136 -14.35 -1.33 0.09
N LEU A 137 -13.80 -0.16 0.37
CA LEU A 137 -13.71 0.94 -0.57
C LEU A 137 -12.30 0.98 -1.16
N TYR A 138 -12.22 1.23 -2.45
CA TYR A 138 -11.00 1.20 -3.22
C TYR A 138 -10.72 2.57 -3.81
N PHE A 139 -9.52 3.09 -3.52
CA PHE A 139 -9.08 4.38 -4.04
C PHE A 139 -7.68 4.26 -4.62
N LYS A 140 -7.37 5.17 -5.54
CA LYS A 140 -6.03 5.45 -6.04
C LYS A 140 -5.61 6.84 -5.58
N ILE A 141 -4.37 6.99 -5.15
CA ILE A 141 -3.79 8.30 -4.86
C ILE A 141 -3.33 8.92 -6.16
N SER A 142 -4.03 9.91 -6.65
CA SER A 142 -3.71 10.58 -7.91
C SER A 142 -2.71 11.71 -7.73
N LYS A 143 -2.78 12.44 -6.60
CA LYS A 143 -1.85 13.53 -6.28
C LYS A 143 -1.55 13.57 -4.79
N THR A 144 -0.36 14.06 -4.45
CA THR A 144 0.07 14.34 -3.08
C THR A 144 0.65 15.74 -2.99
N TYR A 145 0.45 16.41 -1.88
CA TYR A 145 1.17 17.63 -1.55
C TYR A 145 1.73 17.52 -0.13
N PRO A 146 3.04 17.69 0.02
CA PRO A 146 4.08 17.95 -1.01
C PRO A 146 4.18 16.81 -2.04
N ALA A 147 4.69 17.12 -3.23
CA ALA A 147 4.90 16.12 -4.26
C ALA A 147 5.92 15.06 -3.81
N GLY A 148 5.69 13.80 -4.19
CA GLY A 148 6.51 12.65 -3.81
C GLY A 148 5.90 11.79 -2.72
N PRO A 149 6.67 10.89 -2.12
CA PRO A 149 6.20 10.04 -1.02
C PRO A 149 5.87 10.87 0.22
N VAL A 150 4.68 10.63 0.78
CA VAL A 150 4.17 11.33 1.96
C VAL A 150 3.73 10.36 3.04
N THR A 151 3.63 10.84 4.28
CA THR A 151 3.02 10.13 5.41
C THR A 151 1.75 10.86 5.83
N ILE A 152 0.66 10.14 6.00
CA ILE A 152 -0.62 10.68 6.46
C ILE A 152 -0.53 11.03 7.94
N SER A 153 -1.15 12.13 8.33
CA SER A 153 -1.31 12.57 9.73
C SER A 153 -2.73 13.03 9.99
N ASP A 154 -3.03 13.36 11.24
CA ASP A 154 -4.34 13.88 11.63
C ASP A 154 -4.70 15.19 10.91
N ASP A 155 -3.69 15.98 10.52
CA ASP A 155 -3.86 17.26 9.82
C ASP A 155 -3.96 17.12 8.29
N THR A 156 -3.89 15.89 7.76
CA THR A 156 -3.93 15.68 6.30
C THR A 156 -5.33 15.92 5.76
N THR A 157 -5.46 16.80 4.77
CA THR A 157 -6.72 17.05 4.06
C THR A 157 -6.90 16.03 2.93
N PHE A 158 -8.10 15.49 2.80
CA PHE A 158 -8.47 14.55 1.73
C PHE A 158 -9.35 15.26 0.71
N VAL A 159 -8.93 15.21 -0.55
CA VAL A 159 -9.73 15.64 -1.71
C VAL A 159 -10.18 14.37 -2.41
N ILE A 160 -11.49 14.17 -2.55
CA ILE A 160 -12.04 12.95 -3.15
C ILE A 160 -12.75 13.34 -4.44
N SER A 161 -12.40 12.71 -5.56
CA SER A 161 -13.13 12.86 -6.81
C SER A 161 -14.49 12.17 -6.73
N TYR A 162 -15.47 12.70 -7.45
CA TYR A 162 -16.71 11.98 -7.67
C TYR A 162 -16.47 10.77 -8.57
N TRP A 163 -17.23 9.69 -8.32
CA TRP A 163 -17.27 8.56 -9.23
C TRP A 163 -17.95 8.98 -10.54
N ASP A 164 -17.29 8.74 -11.66
CA ASP A 164 -17.84 9.04 -12.98
C ASP A 164 -18.50 7.78 -13.57
N TYR A 165 -19.83 7.69 -13.46
CA TYR A 165 -20.62 6.60 -14.02
C TYR A 165 -20.54 6.48 -15.55
N SER A 166 -20.05 7.51 -16.27
CA SER A 166 -19.87 7.42 -17.72
C SER A 166 -18.76 6.42 -18.09
N ASN A 167 -17.85 6.15 -17.19
CA ASN A 167 -16.78 5.18 -17.38
C ASN A 167 -17.26 3.71 -17.31
N GLU A 168 -18.35 3.41 -16.62
CA GLU A 168 -18.92 2.05 -16.59
C GLU A 168 -19.36 1.59 -17.97
N LYS A 169 -20.04 2.46 -18.73
CA LYS A 169 -20.54 2.16 -20.08
C LYS A 169 -19.41 1.94 -21.10
N LYS A 170 -18.27 2.60 -20.93
CA LYS A 170 -17.10 2.42 -21.80
C LYS A 170 -16.38 1.09 -21.54
N THR A 171 -16.41 0.62 -20.31
CA THR A 171 -15.77 -0.62 -19.88
C THR A 171 -16.54 -1.86 -20.35
N GLU A 172 -17.86 -1.76 -20.50
CA GLU A 172 -18.69 -2.85 -21.04
C GLU A 172 -18.61 -2.97 -22.58
N GLN A 173 -18.29 -1.89 -23.28
CA GLN A 173 -18.22 -1.83 -24.75
C GLN A 173 -16.81 -2.03 -25.34
N SER A 174 -15.78 -1.67 -24.60
CA SER A 174 -14.38 -1.94 -24.96
C SER A 174 -13.88 -3.07 -24.09
N GLY A 175 -13.42 -4.18 -24.69
CA GLY A 175 -12.77 -5.23 -23.90
C GLY A 175 -11.76 -4.64 -22.92
N LEU A 176 -11.83 -5.08 -21.65
CA LEU A 176 -10.96 -4.56 -20.57
C LEU A 176 -9.49 -4.65 -20.97
N SER A 177 -8.74 -3.60 -20.74
CA SER A 177 -7.30 -3.65 -20.87
C SER A 177 -6.73 -4.65 -19.86
N LYS A 178 -5.56 -5.22 -20.16
CA LYS A 178 -4.89 -6.18 -19.26
C LYS A 178 -4.69 -5.60 -17.84
N GLU A 179 -4.45 -4.28 -17.73
CA GLU A 179 -4.31 -3.59 -16.45
C GLU A 179 -5.62 -3.52 -15.69
N GLU A 180 -6.75 -3.31 -16.36
CA GLU A 180 -8.09 -3.27 -15.75
C GLU A 180 -8.55 -4.67 -15.30
N ILE A 181 -8.19 -5.72 -16.04
CA ILE A 181 -8.43 -7.12 -15.65
C ILE A 181 -7.61 -7.44 -14.39
N ASP A 182 -6.31 -7.13 -14.40
CA ASP A 182 -5.43 -7.33 -13.25
C ASP A 182 -5.93 -6.56 -12.00
N GLU A 183 -6.53 -5.37 -12.19
CA GLU A 183 -7.11 -4.56 -11.12
C GLU A 183 -8.38 -5.18 -10.52
N ARG A 184 -9.29 -5.68 -11.35
CA ARG A 184 -10.52 -6.35 -10.90
C ARG A 184 -10.22 -7.65 -10.18
N GLU A 185 -9.35 -8.49 -10.73
CA GLU A 185 -8.90 -9.72 -10.09
C GLU A 185 -8.20 -9.45 -8.75
N TRP A 186 -7.40 -8.40 -8.68
CA TRP A 186 -6.74 -7.99 -7.46
C TRP A 186 -7.75 -7.55 -6.38
N MET A 187 -8.75 -6.72 -6.74
CA MET A 187 -9.81 -6.29 -5.82
C MET A 187 -10.58 -7.50 -5.26
N GLN A 188 -11.02 -8.41 -6.12
CA GLN A 188 -11.74 -9.62 -5.74
C GLN A 188 -10.91 -10.52 -4.82
N ASN A 189 -9.65 -10.76 -5.16
CA ASN A 189 -8.77 -11.64 -4.39
C ASN A 189 -8.45 -11.09 -2.99
N ILE A 190 -8.32 -9.78 -2.83
CA ILE A 190 -8.07 -9.15 -1.52
C ILE A 190 -9.33 -9.13 -0.67
N THR A 191 -10.48 -8.82 -1.24
CA THR A 191 -11.78 -8.86 -0.55
C THR A 191 -12.05 -10.27 -0.01
N ILE A 192 -11.92 -11.32 -0.83
CA ILE A 192 -12.11 -12.71 -0.42
C ILE A 192 -11.16 -13.11 0.71
N ARG A 193 -9.88 -12.70 0.66
CA ARG A 193 -8.92 -13.00 1.71
C ARG A 193 -9.24 -12.30 3.02
N ARG A 194 -9.72 -11.04 3.01
CA ARG A 194 -10.15 -10.31 4.21
C ARG A 194 -11.37 -10.95 4.86
N LEU A 195 -12.38 -11.33 4.09
CA LEU A 195 -13.57 -12.03 4.58
C LEU A 195 -13.21 -13.37 5.23
N ARG A 196 -12.27 -14.13 4.67
CA ARG A 196 -11.81 -15.41 5.22
C ARG A 196 -10.97 -15.29 6.49
N THR A 197 -10.31 -14.17 6.71
CA THR A 197 -9.44 -13.98 7.88
C THR A 197 -10.17 -13.37 9.09
N GLY A 198 -11.47 -13.03 8.97
CA GLY A 198 -12.30 -12.52 10.06
C GLY A 198 -11.76 -11.22 10.70
N LYS A 199 -10.98 -10.45 9.99
CA LYS A 199 -10.46 -9.16 10.46
C LYS A 199 -11.16 -8.03 9.73
N LEU A 200 -12.26 -7.63 10.29
CA LEU A 200 -12.77 -6.27 10.26
C LEU A 200 -12.07 -5.47 11.34
#